data_8e85b98896e4f3c0408ded0dfe16e7c6
#
_entry.id   8e85b98896e4f3c0408ded0dfe16e7c6
#
_cell.length_a   1.000
_cell.length_b   1.000
_cell.length_c   1.000
_cell.angle_alpha   90.00
_cell.angle_beta   90.00
_cell.angle_gamma   90.00
#
_symmetry.space_group_name_H-M   'P 1'
#
loop_
_entity.id
_entity.type
_entity.pdbx_description
1 polymer ?
#
loop_
_entity_poly.entity_id
_entity_poly.type
_entity_poly.pdbx_seq_one_letter_code
_entity_poly.pdbx_strand_id
1 'polypeptide(L)'
;MESKSDQPATELVLAPKGTVYRGPVVTTSIEFDGRAFQLVRPADPDQLLDDPLVVDWNRHDDYMPYWAYVWPAAYLLAQGVAREPWYEGPGDSSAVEALEIGCGLGLAGLVAVARGLRVRFTDYDQASLEFVVRSAVENGFDPARFSTGLLDWRELPDERYSVILGADVIYEARLVPLVAGLLGRMLAPGGLGLLASPYRVAAKEFPTALAEVGLVCQAESATAWTEDRRLIEGTIYRVTHKDPRSISI
;
A
#
# COMPACT_ATOMS: atom_id res chain seq x y z
N MET A 1 17.01 -50.99 0.33
CA MET A 1 16.89 -50.04 -0.83
C MET A 1 15.43 -49.63 -0.91
N GLU A 2 15.05 -48.64 -0.10
CA GLU A 2 13.69 -48.12 -0.11
C GLU A 2 13.65 -46.88 -1.01
N SER A 3 12.78 -46.90 -1.98
CA SER A 3 12.58 -45.84 -2.93
C SER A 3 11.90 -44.64 -2.24
N LYS A 4 12.60 -43.50 -2.24
CA LYS A 4 11.97 -42.20 -1.92
C LYS A 4 10.89 -41.94 -2.97
N SER A 5 9.64 -41.88 -2.52
CA SER A 5 8.52 -41.39 -3.33
C SER A 5 8.72 -39.89 -3.58
N ASP A 6 8.96 -39.54 -4.85
CA ASP A 6 8.83 -38.18 -5.37
C ASP A 6 7.36 -37.78 -5.19
N GLN A 7 7.07 -36.92 -4.23
CA GLN A 7 5.81 -36.18 -4.21
C GLN A 7 5.97 -35.03 -5.21
N PRO A 8 5.03 -34.87 -6.13
CA PRO A 8 5.04 -33.71 -7.01
C PRO A 8 4.87 -32.43 -6.17
N ALA A 9 5.74 -31.45 -6.41
CA ALA A 9 5.58 -30.12 -5.89
C ALA A 9 4.17 -29.61 -6.26
N THR A 10 3.37 -29.30 -5.26
CA THR A 10 2.04 -28.74 -5.46
C THR A 10 2.25 -27.36 -6.11
N GLU A 11 1.91 -27.30 -7.39
CA GLU A 11 1.91 -26.05 -8.15
C GLU A 11 0.88 -25.12 -7.50
N LEU A 12 1.36 -24.05 -6.83
CA LEU A 12 0.50 -23.01 -6.23
C LEU A 12 -0.22 -22.30 -7.37
N VAL A 13 -1.41 -22.72 -7.69
CA VAL A 13 -2.31 -21.97 -8.57
C VAL A 13 -2.81 -20.76 -7.78
N LEU A 14 -2.14 -19.64 -7.99
CA LEU A 14 -2.55 -18.33 -7.45
C LEU A 14 -3.77 -17.83 -8.24
N ALA A 15 -4.96 -18.23 -7.82
CA ALA A 15 -6.16 -17.57 -8.28
C ALA A 15 -6.25 -16.19 -7.60
N PRO A 16 -6.60 -15.09 -8.32
CA PRO A 16 -6.83 -13.81 -7.70
C PRO A 16 -7.90 -13.96 -6.62
N LYS A 17 -7.56 -13.60 -5.38
CA LYS A 17 -8.47 -13.73 -4.25
C LYS A 17 -9.53 -12.66 -4.39
N GLY A 18 -10.77 -13.07 -4.57
CA GLY A 18 -11.93 -12.20 -4.67
C GLY A 18 -12.85 -12.46 -3.50
N THR A 19 -12.60 -11.82 -2.35
CA THR A 19 -13.62 -11.75 -1.31
C THR A 19 -14.78 -10.89 -1.80
N VAL A 20 -16.00 -11.20 -1.39
CA VAL A 20 -17.18 -10.40 -1.70
C VAL A 20 -17.81 -9.96 -0.39
N TYR A 21 -17.60 -8.70 -0.04
CA TYR A 21 -18.30 -8.14 1.11
C TYR A 21 -19.78 -7.89 0.76
N ARG A 22 -20.67 -8.49 1.52
CA ARG A 22 -22.13 -8.41 1.35
C ARG A 22 -22.85 -7.66 2.50
N GLY A 23 -22.08 -7.19 3.47
CA GLY A 23 -22.60 -6.46 4.63
C GLY A 23 -22.92 -4.99 4.32
N PRO A 24 -23.39 -4.25 5.32
CA PRO A 24 -23.65 -2.82 5.20
C PRO A 24 -22.36 -2.04 4.97
N VAL A 25 -22.49 -0.96 4.21
CA VAL A 25 -21.40 -0.06 3.84
C VAL A 25 -21.63 1.30 4.50
N VAL A 26 -20.57 1.93 4.99
CA VAL A 26 -20.60 3.27 5.55
C VAL A 26 -19.59 4.16 4.84
N THR A 27 -19.89 5.45 4.79
CA THR A 27 -18.95 6.49 4.36
C THR A 27 -18.46 7.25 5.58
N THR A 28 -17.15 7.29 5.75
CA THR A 28 -16.49 8.01 6.85
C THR A 28 -15.76 9.23 6.29
N SER A 29 -15.96 10.40 6.88
CA SER A 29 -15.24 11.61 6.51
C SER A 29 -13.98 11.74 7.35
N ILE A 30 -12.82 11.83 6.70
CA ILE A 30 -11.51 11.97 7.35
C ILE A 30 -10.84 13.23 6.80
N GLU A 31 -10.24 14.04 7.66
CA GLU A 31 -9.64 15.31 7.27
C GLU A 31 -8.11 15.24 7.29
N PHE A 32 -7.50 15.71 6.19
CA PHE A 32 -6.06 15.92 6.10
C PHE A 32 -5.78 17.30 5.50
N ASP A 33 -4.96 18.08 6.17
CA ASP A 33 -4.52 19.41 5.74
C ASP A 33 -5.70 20.34 5.33
N GLY A 34 -6.77 20.33 6.14
CA GLY A 34 -7.96 21.16 5.93
C GLY A 34 -8.91 20.68 4.82
N ARG A 35 -8.66 19.50 4.23
CA ARG A 35 -9.55 18.89 3.22
C ARG A 35 -10.14 17.59 3.74
N ALA A 36 -11.47 17.47 3.62
CA ALA A 36 -12.19 16.25 3.95
C ALA A 36 -12.17 15.25 2.80
N PHE A 37 -11.97 13.98 3.13
CA PHE A 37 -12.00 12.83 2.21
C PHE A 37 -13.08 11.87 2.65
N GLN A 38 -13.92 11.45 1.70
CA GLN A 38 -14.96 10.47 1.92
C GLN A 38 -14.38 9.06 1.67
N LEU A 39 -14.35 8.25 2.70
CA LEU A 39 -13.87 6.87 2.63
C LEU A 39 -15.05 5.91 2.75
N VAL A 40 -15.36 5.21 1.68
CA VAL A 40 -16.37 4.16 1.63
C VAL A 40 -15.74 2.86 2.15
N ARG A 41 -16.33 2.25 3.17
CA ARG A 41 -15.77 1.05 3.80
C ARG A 41 -16.84 0.09 4.32
N PRO A 42 -16.51 -1.17 4.56
CA PRO A 42 -17.37 -2.08 5.32
C PRO A 42 -17.76 -1.46 6.67
N ALA A 43 -19.05 -1.53 7.04
CA ALA A 43 -19.50 -1.09 8.35
C ALA A 43 -19.07 -2.07 9.45
N ASP A 44 -18.99 -3.33 9.11
CA ASP A 44 -18.59 -4.42 9.99
C ASP A 44 -17.65 -5.37 9.21
N PRO A 45 -16.34 -5.08 9.19
CA PRO A 45 -15.37 -5.89 8.45
C PRO A 45 -15.18 -7.28 9.06
N ASP A 46 -15.53 -7.48 10.35
CA ASP A 46 -15.38 -8.78 11.04
C ASP A 46 -16.27 -9.86 10.41
N GLN A 47 -17.36 -9.49 9.73
CA GLN A 47 -18.20 -10.42 8.99
C GLN A 47 -17.44 -11.19 7.90
N LEU A 48 -16.34 -10.63 7.37
CA LEU A 48 -15.50 -11.32 6.40
C LEU A 48 -14.74 -12.51 7.00
N LEU A 49 -14.50 -12.50 8.32
CA LEU A 49 -13.78 -13.58 8.99
C LEU A 49 -14.58 -14.87 9.05
N ASP A 50 -15.91 -14.76 8.98
CA ASP A 50 -16.84 -15.89 8.96
C ASP A 50 -17.15 -16.38 7.53
N ASP A 51 -16.63 -15.71 6.49
CA ASP A 51 -16.82 -16.14 5.10
C ASP A 51 -16.09 -17.48 4.87
N PRO A 52 -16.78 -18.53 4.39
CA PRO A 52 -16.16 -19.83 4.16
C PRO A 52 -14.94 -19.79 3.23
N LEU A 53 -14.90 -18.87 2.25
CA LEU A 53 -13.76 -18.69 1.36
C LEU A 53 -12.57 -18.12 2.12
N VAL A 54 -12.79 -17.13 2.99
CA VAL A 54 -11.74 -16.55 3.84
C VAL A 54 -11.18 -17.61 4.78
N VAL A 55 -12.05 -18.39 5.43
CA VAL A 55 -11.65 -19.50 6.32
C VAL A 55 -10.82 -20.55 5.58
N ASP A 56 -11.20 -20.90 4.36
CA ASP A 56 -10.46 -21.86 3.55
C ASP A 56 -9.10 -21.31 3.10
N TRP A 57 -9.05 -20.09 2.59
CA TRP A 57 -7.80 -19.45 2.17
C TRP A 57 -6.85 -19.18 3.35
N ASN A 58 -7.38 -18.85 4.53
CA ASN A 58 -6.56 -18.71 5.72
C ASN A 58 -5.78 -19.99 6.05
N ARG A 59 -6.43 -21.17 5.90
CA ARG A 59 -5.78 -22.47 6.16
C ARG A 59 -4.65 -22.80 5.18
N HIS A 60 -4.73 -22.30 3.95
CA HIS A 60 -3.79 -22.67 2.88
C HIS A 60 -2.69 -21.63 2.65
N ASP A 61 -2.92 -20.35 2.95
CA ASP A 61 -2.04 -19.25 2.58
C ASP A 61 -2.01 -18.12 3.64
N ASP A 62 -2.40 -18.41 4.89
CA ASP A 62 -2.50 -17.42 5.97
C ASP A 62 -3.27 -16.14 5.56
N TYR A 63 -4.17 -16.27 4.59
CA TYR A 63 -4.93 -15.14 4.08
C TYR A 63 -5.84 -14.54 5.14
N MET A 64 -5.79 -13.24 5.29
CA MET A 64 -6.71 -12.46 6.12
C MET A 64 -7.19 -11.23 5.32
N PRO A 65 -8.49 -10.86 5.40
CA PRO A 65 -9.04 -9.73 4.66
C PRO A 65 -8.68 -8.39 5.32
N TYR A 66 -7.38 -8.14 5.52
CA TYR A 66 -6.85 -6.94 6.18
C TYR A 66 -7.22 -5.66 5.42
N TRP A 67 -7.51 -5.75 4.12
CA TRP A 67 -7.94 -4.65 3.28
C TRP A 67 -9.18 -3.92 3.80
N ALA A 68 -10.07 -4.63 4.53
CA ALA A 68 -11.36 -4.10 4.98
C ALA A 68 -11.26 -3.11 6.16
N TYR A 69 -10.08 -2.97 6.76
CA TYR A 69 -9.83 -2.11 7.91
C TYR A 69 -9.01 -0.87 7.50
N VAL A 70 -9.25 0.24 8.20
CA VAL A 70 -8.35 1.40 8.09
C VAL A 70 -7.25 1.25 9.15
N TRP A 71 -6.07 0.85 8.69
CA TRP A 71 -4.93 0.66 9.57
C TRP A 71 -4.29 1.99 9.99
N PRO A 72 -3.67 2.08 11.18
CA PRO A 72 -3.02 3.30 11.67
C PRO A 72 -2.02 3.92 10.70
N ALA A 73 -1.26 3.10 9.98
CA ALA A 73 -0.31 3.58 8.99
C ALA A 73 -0.95 4.31 7.81
N ALA A 74 -2.22 4.00 7.48
CA ALA A 74 -2.93 4.70 6.39
C ALA A 74 -3.14 6.18 6.73
N TYR A 75 -3.43 6.51 7.99
CA TYR A 75 -3.54 7.90 8.44
C TYR A 75 -2.18 8.61 8.43
N LEU A 76 -1.12 7.93 8.90
CA LEU A 76 0.25 8.47 8.87
C LEU A 76 0.68 8.79 7.45
N LEU A 77 0.50 7.84 6.53
CA LEU A 77 0.88 8.01 5.13
C LEU A 77 0.04 9.09 4.46
N ALA A 78 -1.27 9.09 4.66
CA ALA A 78 -2.17 10.12 4.12
C ALA A 78 -1.78 11.53 4.59
N GLN A 79 -1.43 11.69 5.86
CA GLN A 79 -0.93 12.96 6.41
C GLN A 79 0.42 13.35 5.79
N GLY A 80 1.33 12.38 5.60
CA GLY A 80 2.60 12.60 4.91
C GLY A 80 2.40 13.04 3.46
N VAL A 81 1.55 12.33 2.72
CA VAL A 81 1.18 12.66 1.34
C VAL A 81 0.54 14.04 1.21
N ALA A 82 -0.33 14.44 2.16
CA ALA A 82 -0.98 15.74 2.16
C ALA A 82 0.05 16.89 2.29
N ARG A 83 1.12 16.68 3.05
CA ARG A 83 2.16 17.69 3.33
C ARG A 83 3.35 17.63 2.38
N GLU A 84 3.46 16.59 1.57
CA GLU A 84 4.57 16.45 0.64
C GLU A 84 4.55 17.54 -0.43
N PRO A 85 5.67 18.23 -0.69
CA PRO A 85 5.78 19.20 -1.78
C PRO A 85 5.92 18.47 -3.13
N TRP A 86 4.82 17.90 -3.63
CA TRP A 86 4.83 17.07 -4.84
C TRP A 86 5.33 17.80 -6.08
N TYR A 87 5.13 19.11 -6.17
CA TYR A 87 5.60 19.89 -7.30
C TYR A 87 5.65 21.38 -6.97
N GLU A 88 6.85 21.93 -6.94
CA GLU A 88 7.08 23.37 -6.83
C GLU A 88 7.58 23.99 -8.15
N GLY A 89 7.53 23.27 -9.26
CA GLY A 89 8.03 23.70 -10.57
C GLY A 89 6.93 24.13 -11.55
N PRO A 90 7.30 24.76 -12.70
CA PRO A 90 6.36 25.25 -13.71
C PRO A 90 5.74 24.14 -14.57
N GLY A 91 5.64 22.91 -14.10
CA GLY A 91 5.06 21.77 -14.80
C GLY A 91 3.73 21.31 -14.20
N ASP A 92 3.04 20.45 -14.90
CA ASP A 92 1.77 19.86 -14.47
C ASP A 92 2.04 18.66 -13.54
N SER A 93 1.62 18.74 -12.27
CA SER A 93 1.67 17.62 -11.31
C SER A 93 0.89 16.39 -11.80
N SER A 94 -0.03 16.57 -12.77
CA SER A 94 -0.76 15.47 -13.39
C SER A 94 0.12 14.48 -14.17
N ALA A 95 1.39 14.83 -14.42
CA ALA A 95 2.37 13.96 -15.06
C ALA A 95 3.03 12.99 -14.06
N VAL A 96 2.89 13.18 -12.74
CA VAL A 96 3.49 12.31 -11.73
C VAL A 96 2.61 11.08 -11.53
N GLU A 97 3.12 9.93 -11.98
CA GLU A 97 2.47 8.65 -11.78
C GLU A 97 2.91 8.02 -10.45
N ALA A 98 1.91 7.67 -9.65
CA ALA A 98 2.09 7.01 -8.37
C ALA A 98 1.47 5.61 -8.37
N LEU A 99 2.13 4.67 -7.71
CA LEU A 99 1.63 3.34 -7.40
C LEU A 99 1.36 3.26 -5.90
N GLU A 100 0.16 2.90 -5.49
CA GLU A 100 -0.10 2.50 -4.10
C GLU A 100 -0.14 0.98 -4.02
N ILE A 101 0.75 0.40 -3.21
CA ILE A 101 0.89 -1.04 -3.01
C ILE A 101 0.16 -1.47 -1.73
N GLY A 102 -0.61 -2.58 -1.79
CA GLY A 102 -1.42 -3.04 -0.67
C GLY A 102 -2.34 -1.93 -0.18
N CYS A 103 -3.07 -1.32 -1.11
CA CYS A 103 -3.79 -0.07 -0.83
C CYS A 103 -4.94 -0.22 0.18
N GLY A 104 -5.46 -1.45 0.38
CA GLY A 104 -6.64 -1.66 1.21
C GLY A 104 -7.79 -0.74 0.79
N LEU A 105 -8.21 0.16 1.65
CA LEU A 105 -9.26 1.13 1.34
C LEU A 105 -8.75 2.39 0.60
N GLY A 106 -7.45 2.48 0.31
CA GLY A 106 -6.86 3.48 -0.57
C GLY A 106 -6.74 4.90 0.01
N LEU A 107 -6.75 5.05 1.33
CA LEU A 107 -6.80 6.37 1.97
C LEU A 107 -5.66 7.30 1.53
N ALA A 108 -4.42 6.81 1.50
CA ALA A 108 -3.26 7.63 1.13
C ALA A 108 -3.25 7.97 -0.36
N GLY A 109 -3.61 7.03 -1.23
CA GLY A 109 -3.73 7.27 -2.66
C GLY A 109 -4.86 8.24 -3.01
N LEU A 110 -6.01 8.22 -2.29
CA LEU A 110 -7.06 9.22 -2.46
C LEU A 110 -6.53 10.64 -2.15
N VAL A 111 -5.72 10.78 -1.10
CA VAL A 111 -5.05 12.06 -0.81
C VAL A 111 -4.07 12.43 -1.93
N ALA A 112 -3.30 11.46 -2.46
CA ALA A 112 -2.39 11.70 -3.57
C ALA A 112 -3.11 12.16 -4.84
N VAL A 113 -4.27 11.56 -5.19
CA VAL A 113 -5.12 12.03 -6.29
C VAL A 113 -5.54 13.48 -6.07
N ALA A 114 -5.96 13.82 -4.85
CA ALA A 114 -6.35 15.19 -4.50
C ALA A 114 -5.18 16.18 -4.56
N ARG A 115 -3.94 15.71 -4.38
CA ARG A 115 -2.70 16.50 -4.53
C ARG A 115 -2.26 16.59 -6.00
N GLY A 116 -3.04 16.04 -6.95
CA GLY A 116 -2.81 16.17 -8.37
C GLY A 116 -2.04 15.02 -9.02
N LEU A 117 -1.69 13.96 -8.29
CA LEU A 117 -1.02 12.80 -8.86
C LEU A 117 -2.01 11.95 -9.66
N ARG A 118 -1.48 11.17 -10.60
CA ARG A 118 -2.21 10.05 -11.20
C ARG A 118 -1.86 8.79 -10.43
N VAL A 119 -2.84 8.15 -9.78
CA VAL A 119 -2.58 7.03 -8.87
C VAL A 119 -3.11 5.73 -9.45
N ARG A 120 -2.26 4.70 -9.50
CA ARG A 120 -2.66 3.30 -9.66
C ARG A 120 -2.74 2.66 -8.29
N PHE A 121 -3.95 2.34 -7.86
CA PHE A 121 -4.20 1.60 -6.62
C PHE A 121 -4.04 0.11 -6.87
N THR A 122 -3.25 -0.55 -6.05
CA THR A 122 -3.06 -2.00 -6.18
C THR A 122 -3.19 -2.72 -4.86
N ASP A 123 -3.83 -3.87 -4.93
CA ASP A 123 -4.00 -4.76 -3.80
C ASP A 123 -3.98 -6.22 -4.30
N TYR A 124 -3.89 -7.15 -3.38
CA TYR A 124 -4.01 -8.57 -3.65
C TYR A 124 -5.48 -9.02 -3.72
N ASP A 125 -6.41 -8.24 -3.15
CA ASP A 125 -7.83 -8.52 -3.10
C ASP A 125 -8.65 -7.59 -4.00
N GLN A 126 -9.47 -8.18 -4.87
CA GLN A 126 -10.34 -7.44 -5.78
C GLN A 126 -11.37 -6.58 -5.04
N ALA A 127 -11.88 -7.03 -3.90
CA ALA A 127 -12.88 -6.27 -3.14
C ALA A 127 -12.30 -4.95 -2.59
N SER A 128 -11.03 -4.94 -2.18
CA SER A 128 -10.30 -3.72 -1.83
C SER A 128 -10.45 -2.66 -2.92
N LEU A 129 -10.14 -3.04 -4.17
CA LEU A 129 -10.15 -2.15 -5.32
C LEU A 129 -11.56 -1.60 -5.65
N GLU A 130 -12.60 -2.38 -5.41
CA GLU A 130 -14.00 -1.92 -5.57
C GLU A 130 -14.34 -0.83 -4.56
N PHE A 131 -13.89 -0.93 -3.30
CA PHE A 131 -14.09 0.09 -2.29
C PHE A 131 -13.28 1.36 -2.58
N VAL A 132 -12.08 1.23 -3.14
CA VAL A 132 -11.28 2.37 -3.63
C VAL A 132 -12.02 3.14 -4.72
N VAL A 133 -12.57 2.44 -5.72
CA VAL A 133 -13.34 3.09 -6.81
C VAL A 133 -14.55 3.83 -6.24
N ARG A 134 -15.30 3.21 -5.31
CA ARG A 134 -16.44 3.87 -4.64
C ARG A 134 -16.01 5.13 -3.90
N SER A 135 -14.90 5.07 -3.17
CA SER A 135 -14.35 6.22 -2.44
C SER A 135 -13.90 7.31 -3.41
N ALA A 136 -13.25 6.97 -4.52
CA ALA A 136 -12.83 7.94 -5.54
C ALA A 136 -14.03 8.67 -6.17
N VAL A 137 -15.11 7.94 -6.48
CA VAL A 137 -16.36 8.51 -7.00
C VAL A 137 -17.01 9.42 -5.97
N GLU A 138 -17.08 9.00 -4.70
CA GLU A 138 -17.68 9.80 -3.62
C GLU A 138 -16.92 11.12 -3.38
N ASN A 139 -15.60 11.13 -3.62
CA ASN A 139 -14.79 12.34 -3.57
C ASN A 139 -14.85 13.19 -4.86
N GLY A 140 -15.59 12.76 -5.88
CA GLY A 140 -15.73 13.47 -7.15
C GLY A 140 -14.45 13.51 -7.99
N PHE A 141 -13.56 12.51 -7.84
CA PHE A 141 -12.33 12.46 -8.61
C PHE A 141 -12.57 12.09 -10.08
N ASP A 142 -11.83 12.75 -10.97
CA ASP A 142 -11.82 12.43 -12.39
C ASP A 142 -11.31 10.98 -12.60
N PRO A 143 -12.09 10.10 -13.29
CA PRO A 143 -11.66 8.75 -13.60
C PRO A 143 -10.33 8.65 -14.37
N ALA A 144 -9.93 9.71 -15.07
CA ALA A 144 -8.62 9.77 -15.74
C ALA A 144 -7.43 9.91 -14.76
N ARG A 145 -7.70 10.23 -13.48
CA ARG A 145 -6.69 10.47 -12.46
C ARG A 145 -6.36 9.24 -11.63
N PHE A 146 -7.12 8.17 -11.74
CA PHE A 146 -6.85 6.95 -11.00
C PHE A 146 -7.17 5.70 -11.82
N SER A 147 -6.53 4.63 -11.45
CA SER A 147 -6.82 3.28 -11.97
C SER A 147 -6.63 2.27 -10.85
N THR A 148 -7.16 1.07 -11.02
CA THR A 148 -7.00 -0.03 -10.08
C THR A 148 -6.41 -1.24 -10.77
N GLY A 149 -5.73 -2.12 -10.03
CA GLY A 149 -5.19 -3.36 -10.57
C GLY A 149 -4.78 -4.33 -9.48
N LEU A 150 -4.96 -5.62 -9.72
CA LEU A 150 -4.41 -6.66 -8.84
C LEU A 150 -2.89 -6.64 -8.93
N LEU A 151 -2.23 -6.79 -7.80
CA LEU A 151 -0.78 -6.91 -7.73
C LEU A 151 -0.37 -7.91 -6.64
N ASP A 152 0.24 -8.99 -7.10
CA ASP A 152 0.95 -9.91 -6.22
C ASP A 152 2.44 -9.50 -6.17
N TRP A 153 2.97 -9.23 -5.00
CA TRP A 153 4.36 -8.80 -4.85
C TRP A 153 5.37 -9.89 -5.17
N ARG A 154 4.93 -11.13 -5.36
CA ARG A 154 5.73 -12.27 -5.81
C ARG A 154 5.91 -12.28 -7.34
N GLU A 155 5.01 -11.61 -8.08
CA GLU A 155 4.97 -11.56 -9.55
C GLU A 155 4.88 -10.12 -10.04
N LEU A 156 6.02 -9.46 -10.17
CA LEU A 156 6.09 -8.04 -10.48
C LEU A 156 6.09 -7.77 -11.99
N PRO A 157 5.22 -6.88 -12.48
CA PRO A 157 5.26 -6.41 -13.87
C PRO A 157 6.53 -5.58 -14.14
N ASP A 158 6.82 -5.39 -15.42
CA ASP A 158 7.94 -4.55 -15.87
C ASP A 158 7.48 -3.10 -16.08
N GLU A 159 7.03 -2.48 -14.99
CA GLU A 159 6.55 -1.10 -14.93
C GLU A 159 7.34 -0.32 -13.89
N ARG A 160 7.47 1.01 -14.07
CA ARG A 160 8.13 1.89 -13.13
C ARG A 160 7.29 3.12 -12.83
N TYR A 161 7.36 3.58 -11.58
CA TYR A 161 6.59 4.70 -11.07
C TYR A 161 7.50 5.74 -10.44
N SER A 162 7.20 7.02 -10.66
CA SER A 162 7.91 8.13 -10.03
C SER A 162 7.68 8.18 -8.52
N VAL A 163 6.51 7.68 -8.07
CA VAL A 163 6.14 7.62 -6.65
C VAL A 163 5.60 6.23 -6.33
N ILE A 164 6.03 5.65 -5.22
CA ILE A 164 5.42 4.43 -4.67
C ILE A 164 4.98 4.72 -3.24
N LEU A 165 3.71 4.44 -2.95
CA LEU A 165 3.08 4.61 -1.63
C LEU A 165 2.79 3.24 -1.02
N GLY A 166 2.96 3.10 0.31
CA GLY A 166 2.61 1.88 1.01
C GLY A 166 2.37 2.11 2.50
N ALA A 167 1.17 1.76 2.96
CA ALA A 167 0.77 1.87 4.36
C ALA A 167 0.69 0.51 5.04
N ASP A 168 1.47 0.29 6.09
CA ASP A 168 1.53 -0.98 6.86
C ASP A 168 1.83 -2.22 6.00
N VAL A 169 2.71 -2.09 4.99
CA VAL A 169 3.07 -3.17 4.05
C VAL A 169 4.28 -3.99 4.51
N ILE A 170 4.94 -3.60 5.61
CA ILE A 170 6.12 -4.26 6.20
C ILE A 170 5.84 -4.74 7.63
N TYR A 171 4.62 -5.23 7.89
CA TYR A 171 4.17 -5.63 9.23
C TYR A 171 4.66 -7.03 9.64
N GLU A 172 5.07 -7.86 8.70
CA GLU A 172 5.65 -9.19 8.91
C GLU A 172 7.05 -9.30 8.28
N ALA A 173 7.96 -10.04 8.94
CA ALA A 173 9.33 -10.20 8.46
C ALA A 173 9.42 -10.79 7.04
N ARG A 174 8.50 -11.71 6.68
CA ARG A 174 8.43 -12.33 5.34
C ARG A 174 8.09 -11.33 4.22
N LEU A 175 7.41 -10.21 4.54
CA LEU A 175 7.01 -9.19 3.57
C LEU A 175 8.13 -8.19 3.28
N VAL A 176 9.05 -7.99 4.21
CA VAL A 176 10.13 -7.00 4.09
C VAL A 176 10.96 -7.19 2.82
N PRO A 177 11.49 -8.40 2.50
CA PRO A 177 12.25 -8.59 1.27
C PRO A 177 11.39 -8.47 0.00
N LEU A 178 10.11 -8.84 0.05
CA LEU A 178 9.20 -8.69 -1.09
C LEU A 178 8.96 -7.21 -1.41
N VAL A 179 8.67 -6.40 -0.40
CA VAL A 179 8.46 -4.96 -0.56
C VAL A 179 9.75 -4.25 -0.99
N ALA A 180 10.91 -4.62 -0.43
CA ALA A 180 12.20 -4.08 -0.87
C ALA A 180 12.49 -4.44 -2.35
N GLY A 181 12.26 -5.69 -2.75
CA GLY A 181 12.40 -6.15 -4.14
C GLY A 181 11.46 -5.42 -5.10
N LEU A 182 10.19 -5.21 -4.70
CA LEU A 182 9.21 -4.42 -5.45
C LEU A 182 9.71 -2.99 -5.66
N LEU A 183 10.15 -2.31 -4.60
CA LEU A 183 10.69 -0.95 -4.69
C LEU A 183 11.93 -0.90 -5.60
N GLY A 184 12.86 -1.85 -5.46
CA GLY A 184 14.06 -1.92 -6.32
C GLY A 184 13.74 -2.09 -7.80
N ARG A 185 12.67 -2.80 -8.14
CA ARG A 185 12.25 -3.04 -9.53
C ARG A 185 11.37 -1.93 -10.08
N MET A 186 10.38 -1.46 -9.30
CA MET A 186 9.30 -0.61 -9.79
C MET A 186 9.48 0.88 -9.47
N LEU A 187 10.40 1.27 -8.58
CA LEU A 187 10.71 2.69 -8.36
C LEU A 187 11.56 3.21 -9.53
N ALA A 188 11.10 4.27 -10.18
CA ALA A 188 11.84 4.90 -11.26
C ALA A 188 13.15 5.55 -10.74
N PRO A 189 14.21 5.64 -11.56
CA PRO A 189 15.39 6.44 -11.20
C PRO A 189 14.99 7.87 -10.82
N GLY A 190 15.44 8.35 -9.65
CA GLY A 190 15.05 9.65 -9.12
C GLY A 190 13.66 9.69 -8.49
N GLY A 191 12.95 8.56 -8.45
CA GLY A 191 11.64 8.44 -7.82
C GLY A 191 11.70 8.42 -6.29
N LEU A 192 10.54 8.55 -5.67
CA LEU A 192 10.32 8.58 -4.23
C LEU A 192 9.37 7.48 -3.77
N GLY A 193 9.83 6.60 -2.88
CA GLY A 193 8.97 5.72 -2.10
C GLY A 193 8.58 6.40 -0.79
N LEU A 194 7.29 6.43 -0.46
CA LEU A 194 6.79 6.83 0.86
C LEU A 194 6.06 5.66 1.49
N LEU A 195 6.63 5.11 2.56
CA LEU A 195 6.00 4.02 3.29
C LEU A 195 5.79 4.43 4.75
N ALA A 196 4.63 4.06 5.30
CA ALA A 196 4.34 4.30 6.70
C ALA A 196 4.17 3.00 7.48
N SER A 197 4.68 2.98 8.73
CA SER A 197 4.55 1.83 9.63
C SER A 197 4.38 2.32 11.08
N PRO A 198 3.42 1.78 11.85
CA PRO A 198 3.22 2.13 13.25
C PRO A 198 4.19 1.30 14.15
N TYR A 199 5.47 1.67 14.19
CA TYR A 199 6.51 1.03 15.04
C TYR A 199 6.52 -0.51 15.05
N ARG A 200 6.37 -1.14 13.87
CA ARG A 200 6.42 -2.60 13.73
C ARG A 200 7.84 -3.12 13.96
N VAL A 201 7.97 -4.27 14.65
CA VAL A 201 9.27 -4.92 14.89
C VAL A 201 9.92 -5.34 13.57
N ALA A 202 9.15 -5.90 12.64
CA ALA A 202 9.61 -6.31 11.31
C ALA A 202 10.24 -5.16 10.51
N ALA A 203 9.75 -3.94 10.68
CA ALA A 203 10.25 -2.75 9.99
C ALA A 203 11.73 -2.41 10.32
N LYS A 204 12.31 -2.98 11.38
CA LYS A 204 13.73 -2.77 11.74
C LYS A 204 14.69 -3.34 10.70
N GLU A 205 14.30 -4.38 9.97
CA GLU A 205 15.11 -5.01 8.91
C GLU A 205 14.98 -4.31 7.56
N PHE A 206 13.99 -3.42 7.41
CA PHE A 206 13.68 -2.78 6.14
C PHE A 206 14.84 -1.97 5.54
N PRO A 207 15.60 -1.14 6.29
CA PRO A 207 16.76 -0.43 5.73
C PRO A 207 17.83 -1.37 5.16
N THR A 208 18.06 -2.52 5.80
CA THR A 208 19.01 -3.54 5.33
C THR A 208 18.52 -4.17 4.02
N ALA A 209 17.26 -4.58 3.96
CA ALA A 209 16.68 -5.16 2.75
C ALA A 209 16.67 -4.15 1.57
N LEU A 210 16.43 -2.87 1.82
CA LEU A 210 16.53 -1.82 0.80
C LEU A 210 17.97 -1.68 0.26
N ALA A 211 18.97 -1.74 1.14
CA ALA A 211 20.37 -1.63 0.73
C ALA A 211 20.80 -2.77 -0.22
N GLU A 212 20.25 -3.97 -0.05
CA GLU A 212 20.50 -5.14 -0.92
C GLU A 212 20.02 -4.92 -2.36
N VAL A 213 18.99 -4.09 -2.54
CA VAL A 213 18.43 -3.74 -3.86
C VAL A 213 18.87 -2.37 -4.37
N GLY A 214 19.88 -1.76 -3.76
CA GLY A 214 20.46 -0.48 -4.21
C GLY A 214 19.64 0.75 -3.80
N LEU A 215 18.76 0.61 -2.82
CA LEU A 215 17.96 1.70 -2.26
C LEU A 215 18.45 2.11 -0.89
N VAL A 216 18.08 3.31 -0.47
CA VAL A 216 18.30 3.85 0.88
C VAL A 216 17.00 4.46 1.39
N CYS A 217 16.84 4.55 2.70
CA CYS A 217 15.71 5.26 3.28
C CYS A 217 16.15 6.23 4.38
N GLN A 218 15.39 7.31 4.50
CA GLN A 218 15.35 8.17 5.67
C GLN A 218 14.08 7.84 6.45
N ALA A 219 14.22 7.60 7.74
CA ALA A 219 13.12 7.29 8.64
C ALA A 219 12.79 8.54 9.47
N GLU A 220 11.55 9.00 9.41
CA GLU A 220 11.07 10.18 10.10
C GLU A 220 9.91 9.80 11.04
N SER A 221 9.94 10.28 12.28
CA SER A 221 8.79 10.13 13.18
C SER A 221 7.62 10.95 12.64
N ALA A 222 6.46 10.33 12.60
CA ALA A 222 5.25 10.93 12.08
C ALA A 222 4.09 10.75 13.04
N THR A 223 3.15 11.70 13.00
CA THR A 223 1.90 11.63 13.75
C THR A 223 0.73 11.99 12.85
N ALA A 224 -0.41 11.37 13.10
CA ALA A 224 -1.68 11.67 12.45
C ALA A 224 -2.84 11.52 13.45
N TRP A 225 -3.99 12.06 13.10
CA TRP A 225 -5.22 11.89 13.87
C TRP A 225 -6.21 11.05 13.09
N THR A 226 -6.87 10.12 13.76
CA THR A 226 -8.01 9.40 13.23
C THR A 226 -9.28 10.27 13.27
N GLU A 227 -10.35 9.85 12.60
CA GLU A 227 -11.64 10.53 12.62
C GLU A 227 -12.27 10.61 14.03
N ASP A 228 -11.97 9.63 14.89
CA ASP A 228 -12.37 9.61 16.30
C ASP A 228 -11.37 10.32 17.24
N ARG A 229 -10.45 11.12 16.66
CA ARG A 229 -9.46 11.93 17.36
C ARG A 229 -8.49 11.14 18.24
N ARG A 230 -8.12 9.94 17.83
CA ARG A 230 -6.97 9.23 18.41
C ARG A 230 -5.67 9.67 17.72
N LEU A 231 -4.67 9.95 18.52
CA LEU A 231 -3.33 10.21 18.01
C LEU A 231 -2.67 8.88 17.59
N ILE A 232 -2.23 8.84 16.35
CA ILE A 232 -1.42 7.75 15.81
C ILE A 232 0.03 8.23 15.69
N GLU A 233 0.95 7.41 16.16
CA GLU A 233 2.39 7.63 16.05
C GLU A 233 3.04 6.50 15.26
N GLY A 234 4.07 6.82 14.52
CA GLY A 234 4.81 5.84 13.73
C GLY A 234 5.96 6.46 12.95
N THR A 235 6.39 5.77 11.93
CA THR A 235 7.51 6.15 11.07
C THR A 235 7.04 6.27 9.63
N ILE A 236 7.47 7.34 8.94
CA ILE A 236 7.44 7.42 7.48
C ILE A 236 8.86 7.17 6.98
N TYR A 237 9.00 6.23 6.06
CA TYR A 237 10.22 5.91 5.35
C TYR A 237 10.20 6.59 3.98
N ARG A 238 11.17 7.48 3.74
CA ARG A 238 11.42 8.10 2.45
C ARG A 238 12.50 7.29 1.74
N VAL A 239 12.10 6.54 0.73
CA VAL A 239 12.97 5.59 0.01
C VAL A 239 13.38 6.20 -1.33
N THR A 240 14.69 6.18 -1.61
CA THR A 240 15.27 6.66 -2.86
C THR A 240 16.37 5.74 -3.35
N HIS A 241 16.74 5.86 -4.62
CA HIS A 241 17.94 5.21 -5.11
C HIS A 241 19.18 5.76 -4.41
N LYS A 242 20.13 4.87 -4.11
CA LYS A 242 21.43 5.27 -3.59
C LYS A 242 22.13 6.12 -4.65
N ASP A 243 22.58 7.34 -4.27
CA ASP A 243 23.37 8.18 -5.20
C ASP A 243 24.69 7.45 -5.54
N PRO A 244 24.94 7.17 -6.82
CA PRO A 244 26.20 6.54 -7.23
C PRO A 244 27.44 7.30 -6.79
N ARG A 245 27.29 8.62 -6.53
CA ARG A 245 28.39 9.51 -6.08
C ARG A 245 28.63 9.47 -4.57
N SER A 246 27.75 8.84 -3.78
CA SER A 246 27.89 8.74 -2.32
C SER A 246 28.75 7.56 -1.86
N ILE A 247 29.43 6.84 -2.76
CA ILE A 247 30.45 5.86 -2.42
C ILE A 247 31.71 6.66 -2.07
N SER A 248 31.77 7.15 -0.84
CA SER A 248 33.00 7.68 -0.27
C SER A 248 33.97 6.53 -0.02
N ILE A 249 35.16 6.72 -0.52
CA ILE A 249 36.41 5.97 -0.40
C ILE A 249 36.72 5.68 1.09
#